data_3add63a9866cb235bc95a920320385c4
#
_entry.id   3add63a9866cb235bc95a920320385c4
#
_cell.length_a   1.000
_cell.length_b   1.000
_cell.length_c   1.000
_cell.angle_alpha   90.00
_cell.angle_beta   90.00
_cell.angle_gamma   90.00
#
_symmetry.space_group_name_H-M   'P 1'
#
loop_
_entity.id
_entity.type
_entity.pdbx_description
1 polymer ?
#
loop_
_entity_poly.entity_id
_entity_poly.type
_entity_poly.pdbx_seq_one_letter_code
_entity_poly.pdbx_strand_id
1 'polypeptide(L)'
;VEFVIRPSEKNVEEYFDSVIVSASHLRHYTVRKRKSFPMLIRLGYDIQFETVGEVPIITLLNVHPSRKKDLREPDELHTDPLVKIESYEDSFGNQACRVLAPSGNIRFQNSTLIEDPGTPDIEGLEAPEVPVDQLPTEVLPYLMNSRYCEVDLLSNTAVELFWGAPRGWGRVQAVCSWVHSKVTFGYEFSSPIRTALGVYTERVGVCRDFQHLAITFCRALNIPARYATGYLGDIGVIVAPSPMDFSAWFEVYLGDRWWTFDARHNIRRIGRVLVATGRDATDCAITTSFGRARLTSFYVVSDEVPQP
;
A
#
# COMPACT_ATOMS: atom_id res chain seq x y z
N VAL A 1 6.33 14.54 -0.58
CA VAL A 1 6.65 14.66 -2.01
C VAL A 1 7.10 13.28 -2.45
N GLU A 2 6.20 12.50 -3.02
CA GLU A 2 6.54 11.22 -3.65
C GLU A 2 7.32 11.51 -4.94
N PHE A 3 8.49 10.92 -5.08
CA PHE A 3 9.32 11.05 -6.27
C PHE A 3 9.07 9.89 -7.22
N VAL A 4 8.89 10.20 -8.49
CA VAL A 4 8.81 9.25 -9.59
C VAL A 4 10.23 8.85 -9.99
N ILE A 5 10.57 7.57 -9.88
CA ILE A 5 11.79 7.03 -10.47
C ILE A 5 11.49 6.72 -11.93
N ARG A 6 12.19 7.36 -12.88
CA ARG A 6 12.25 6.90 -14.26
C ARG A 6 13.27 5.78 -14.34
N PRO A 7 12.96 4.60 -14.90
CA PRO A 7 13.97 3.61 -15.24
C PRO A 7 14.93 4.23 -16.26
N SER A 8 16.21 3.93 -16.14
CA SER A 8 17.20 4.30 -17.15
C SER A 8 16.87 3.60 -18.48
N GLU A 9 16.77 4.38 -19.55
CA GLU A 9 16.55 3.89 -20.90
C GLU A 9 17.76 3.04 -21.37
N LYS A 10 17.78 1.76 -21.03
CA LYS A 10 18.54 0.74 -21.77
C LYS A 10 17.93 -0.63 -21.48
N ASN A 11 17.49 -1.30 -22.56
CA ASN A 11 17.06 -2.70 -22.65
C ASN A 11 15.57 -3.03 -22.61
N VAL A 12 14.71 -2.27 -23.26
CA VAL A 12 13.29 -2.68 -23.47
C VAL A 12 13.04 -3.29 -24.86
N GLU A 13 13.91 -3.09 -25.86
CA GLU A 13 13.65 -3.56 -27.24
C GLU A 13 14.04 -5.03 -27.54
N GLU A 14 14.84 -5.69 -26.72
CA GLU A 14 15.28 -7.07 -27.02
C GLU A 14 14.38 -8.19 -26.46
N TYR A 15 13.32 -7.89 -25.73
CA TYR A 15 12.51 -8.92 -25.04
C TYR A 15 11.16 -9.26 -25.70
N PHE A 16 10.76 -8.56 -26.75
CA PHE A 16 9.44 -8.76 -27.38
C PHE A 16 9.36 -9.79 -28.50
N ASP A 17 10.48 -10.37 -28.97
CA ASP A 17 10.48 -11.24 -30.16
C ASP A 17 10.43 -12.75 -29.91
N SER A 18 10.21 -13.23 -28.69
CA SER A 18 10.31 -14.68 -28.43
C SER A 18 9.19 -15.36 -27.64
N VAL A 19 7.96 -14.83 -27.57
CA VAL A 19 6.87 -15.59 -26.96
C VAL A 19 5.57 -15.48 -27.76
N ILE A 20 5.54 -16.10 -28.94
CA ILE A 20 4.29 -16.64 -29.51
C ILE A 20 4.20 -18.10 -29.07
N VAL A 21 3.53 -18.37 -27.96
CA VAL A 21 3.18 -19.73 -27.56
C VAL A 21 1.71 -19.98 -27.87
N SER A 22 1.51 -20.95 -28.77
CA SER A 22 0.27 -21.53 -29.21
C SER A 22 -0.72 -21.84 -28.06
N ALA A 23 -1.95 -21.37 -28.20
CA ALA A 23 -3.08 -21.54 -27.27
C ALA A 23 -3.68 -22.95 -27.34
N SER A 24 -2.95 -24.01 -27.00
CA SER A 24 -3.46 -25.37 -27.05
C SER A 24 -3.04 -26.29 -25.91
N HIS A 25 -2.74 -25.78 -24.70
CA HIS A 25 -2.57 -26.61 -23.50
C HIS A 25 -2.99 -25.86 -22.23
N LEU A 26 -4.26 -25.60 -22.07
CA LEU A 26 -4.85 -25.28 -20.75
C LEU A 26 -4.80 -26.54 -19.89
N ARG A 27 -3.67 -26.83 -19.26
CA ARG A 27 -3.63 -27.75 -18.13
C ARG A 27 -4.28 -27.03 -16.95
N HIS A 28 -5.32 -27.64 -16.40
CA HIS A 28 -5.92 -27.26 -15.12
C HIS A 28 -4.82 -27.29 -14.06
N TYR A 29 -4.30 -26.12 -13.71
CA TYR A 29 -3.52 -25.97 -12.49
C TYR A 29 -4.50 -26.03 -11.32
N THR A 30 -4.63 -27.20 -10.75
CA THR A 30 -5.23 -27.37 -9.43
C THR A 30 -4.33 -26.63 -8.45
N VAL A 31 -4.79 -25.48 -7.97
CA VAL A 31 -4.17 -24.80 -6.83
C VAL A 31 -4.24 -25.78 -5.67
N ARG A 32 -3.15 -26.52 -5.41
CA ARG A 32 -3.03 -27.31 -4.18
C ARG A 32 -3.24 -26.33 -3.05
N LYS A 33 -4.25 -26.55 -2.20
CA LYS A 33 -4.39 -25.87 -0.91
C LYS A 33 -3.07 -26.09 -0.17
N ARG A 34 -2.16 -25.09 -0.20
CA ARG A 34 -1.00 -25.11 0.70
C ARG A 34 -1.57 -25.17 2.11
N LYS A 35 -1.16 -26.16 2.89
CA LYS A 35 -1.33 -26.09 4.34
C LYS A 35 -0.64 -24.81 4.76
N SER A 36 -1.34 -23.91 5.44
CA SER A 36 -0.74 -22.69 5.99
C SER A 36 0.24 -23.11 7.08
N PHE A 37 1.52 -22.92 6.81
CA PHE A 37 2.55 -22.99 7.84
C PHE A 37 3.05 -21.57 8.07
N PRO A 38 3.35 -21.19 9.32
CA PRO A 38 4.04 -19.96 9.59
C PRO A 38 5.28 -19.88 8.71
N MET A 39 5.49 -18.74 8.09
CA MET A 39 6.61 -18.48 7.20
C MET A 39 7.40 -17.28 7.72
N LEU A 40 8.66 -17.20 7.35
CA LEU A 40 9.50 -16.05 7.63
C LEU A 40 9.62 -15.21 6.36
N ILE A 41 9.49 -13.90 6.52
CA ILE A 41 9.64 -12.93 5.44
C ILE A 41 10.81 -12.00 5.81
N ARG A 42 11.80 -11.90 4.92
CA ARG A 42 12.85 -10.89 5.00
C ARG A 42 12.29 -9.58 4.47
N LEU A 43 12.29 -8.56 5.30
CA LEU A 43 11.92 -7.19 4.95
C LEU A 43 13.17 -6.32 4.97
N GLY A 44 13.22 -5.33 4.08
CA GLY A 44 14.30 -4.38 4.09
C GLY A 44 14.11 -3.25 3.11
N TYR A 45 14.90 -2.21 3.31
CA TYR A 45 14.99 -1.09 2.37
C TYR A 45 16.39 -0.48 2.36
N ASP A 46 16.70 0.17 1.24
CA ASP A 46 17.87 1.00 1.02
C ASP A 46 17.46 2.21 0.20
N ILE A 47 17.33 3.35 0.86
CA ILE A 47 16.78 4.58 0.29
C ILE A 47 17.81 5.70 0.46
N GLN A 48 18.14 6.39 -0.63
CA GLN A 48 19.16 7.44 -0.59
C GLN A 48 18.60 8.77 -1.09
N PHE A 49 18.96 9.82 -0.41
CA PHE A 49 18.65 11.20 -0.79
C PHE A 49 19.92 12.03 -0.91
N GLU A 50 19.88 12.98 -1.83
CA GLU A 50 20.81 14.11 -1.89
C GLU A 50 20.09 15.36 -1.40
N THR A 51 20.63 16.04 -0.41
CA THR A 51 20.05 17.23 0.23
C THR A 51 20.88 18.47 -0.04
N VAL A 52 20.22 19.63 -0.08
CA VAL A 52 20.87 20.95 -0.16
C VAL A 52 20.71 21.64 1.18
N GLY A 53 21.77 21.64 1.99
CA GLY A 53 21.73 22.09 3.39
C GLY A 53 21.16 21.03 4.32
N GLU A 54 20.96 21.39 5.58
CA GLU A 54 20.30 20.52 6.55
C GLU A 54 18.80 20.45 6.27
N VAL A 55 18.25 19.23 6.18
CA VAL A 55 16.84 18.99 5.87
C VAL A 55 16.21 18.07 6.90
N PRO A 56 15.18 18.52 7.64
CA PRO A 56 14.38 17.62 8.45
C PRO A 56 13.63 16.62 7.55
N ILE A 57 13.71 15.34 7.88
CA ILE A 57 12.98 14.26 7.19
C ILE A 57 12.22 13.45 8.23
N ILE A 58 10.93 13.25 8.00
CA ILE A 58 10.10 12.29 8.72
C ILE A 58 9.98 11.03 7.87
N THR A 59 10.12 9.86 8.49
CA THR A 59 9.99 8.57 7.84
C THR A 59 8.92 7.72 8.49
N LEU A 60 8.16 6.97 7.70
CA LEU A 60 7.29 5.86 8.08
C LEU A 60 7.85 4.61 7.40
N LEU A 61 8.90 4.03 7.95
CA LEU A 61 9.66 2.93 7.36
C LEU A 61 9.70 1.69 8.27
N ASN A 62 9.27 1.84 9.52
CA ASN A 62 9.20 0.73 10.47
C ASN A 62 7.90 -0.06 10.31
N VAL A 63 7.95 -1.33 10.65
CA VAL A 63 6.77 -2.18 10.75
C VAL A 63 5.78 -1.57 11.76
N HIS A 64 4.50 -1.53 11.41
CA HIS A 64 3.45 -0.97 12.26
C HIS A 64 3.42 -1.65 13.64
N PRO A 65 3.20 -0.90 14.74
CA PRO A 65 3.21 -1.44 16.10
C PRO A 65 2.32 -2.67 16.31
N SER A 66 1.19 -2.80 15.60
CA SER A 66 0.32 -3.98 15.68
C SER A 66 0.99 -5.30 15.26
N ARG A 67 2.08 -5.25 14.47
CA ARG A 67 2.84 -6.39 13.98
C ARG A 67 4.17 -6.59 14.71
N LYS A 68 4.50 -5.73 15.68
CA LYS A 68 5.78 -5.77 16.42
C LYS A 68 6.04 -7.12 17.10
N LYS A 69 5.00 -7.79 17.59
CA LYS A 69 5.09 -9.13 18.22
C LYS A 69 5.56 -10.23 17.25
N ASP A 70 5.36 -10.01 15.95
CA ASP A 70 5.68 -10.98 14.90
C ASP A 70 7.13 -10.83 14.42
N LEU A 71 7.84 -9.76 14.80
CA LEU A 71 9.25 -9.54 14.47
C LEU A 71 10.14 -10.62 15.11
N ARG A 72 11.13 -11.10 14.38
CA ARG A 72 12.13 -12.08 14.81
C ARG A 72 13.55 -11.49 14.88
N GLU A 73 13.74 -10.32 14.27
CA GLU A 73 14.93 -9.50 14.33
C GLU A 73 14.53 -8.05 14.61
N PRO A 74 15.44 -7.20 15.15
CA PRO A 74 15.17 -5.78 15.35
C PRO A 74 14.74 -5.08 14.05
N ASP A 75 13.76 -4.20 14.16
CA ASP A 75 13.29 -3.33 13.06
C ASP A 75 13.75 -1.91 13.36
N GLU A 76 15.00 -1.58 13.02
CA GLU A 76 15.67 -0.34 13.36
C GLU A 76 16.10 0.42 12.11
N LEU A 77 15.79 1.71 12.07
CA LEU A 77 16.27 2.61 11.04
C LEU A 77 17.76 2.90 11.27
N HIS A 78 18.59 2.62 10.27
CA HIS A 78 20.00 3.00 10.25
C HIS A 78 20.24 4.10 9.22
N THR A 79 21.17 5.00 9.52
CA THR A 79 21.51 6.12 8.64
C THR A 79 23.01 6.16 8.34
N ASP A 80 23.34 6.54 7.11
CA ASP A 80 24.72 6.85 6.69
C ASP A 80 24.72 8.20 5.95
N PRO A 81 25.39 9.24 6.47
CA PRO A 81 26.14 9.27 7.72
C PRO A 81 25.25 9.06 8.96
N LEU A 82 25.86 8.62 10.06
CA LEU A 82 25.15 8.46 11.32
C LEU A 82 24.63 9.80 11.83
N VAL A 83 23.31 9.90 12.02
CA VAL A 83 22.63 11.09 12.57
C VAL A 83 21.74 10.68 13.74
N LYS A 84 21.33 11.67 14.55
CA LYS A 84 20.36 11.43 15.62
C LYS A 84 19.00 11.05 15.01
N ILE A 85 18.44 9.93 15.43
CA ILE A 85 17.10 9.47 15.09
C ILE A 85 16.20 9.67 16.31
N GLU A 86 15.05 10.33 16.11
CA GLU A 86 14.03 10.49 17.13
C GLU A 86 12.79 9.72 16.70
N SER A 87 12.48 8.66 17.42
CA SER A 87 11.32 7.79 17.14
C SER A 87 10.11 8.23 17.97
N TYR A 88 8.93 8.21 17.39
CA TYR A 88 7.66 8.55 18.04
C TYR A 88 6.49 7.83 17.37
N GLU A 89 5.36 7.76 18.07
CA GLU A 89 4.09 7.31 17.49
C GLU A 89 3.30 8.52 16.99
N ASP A 90 2.80 8.46 15.76
CA ASP A 90 1.99 9.52 15.20
C ASP A 90 0.52 9.43 15.64
N SER A 91 -0.32 10.39 15.18
CA SER A 91 -1.75 10.43 15.54
C SER A 91 -2.59 9.30 14.95
N PHE A 92 -2.03 8.49 14.09
CA PHE A 92 -2.67 7.30 13.49
C PHE A 92 -2.16 5.99 14.08
N GLY A 93 -1.25 6.05 15.06
CA GLY A 93 -0.64 4.89 15.69
C GLY A 93 0.53 4.28 14.90
N ASN A 94 1.07 5.01 13.92
CA ASN A 94 2.20 4.55 13.13
C ASN A 94 3.52 4.85 13.85
N GLN A 95 4.52 3.98 13.67
CA GLN A 95 5.88 4.21 14.15
C GLN A 95 6.61 5.16 13.18
N ALA A 96 6.84 6.39 13.61
CA ALA A 96 7.53 7.40 12.83
C ALA A 96 8.93 7.66 13.37
N CYS A 97 9.86 8.08 12.48
CA CYS A 97 11.17 8.58 12.87
C CYS A 97 11.40 9.97 12.26
N ARG A 98 12.00 10.85 13.07
CA ARG A 98 12.46 12.18 12.62
C ARG A 98 13.97 12.22 12.64
N VAL A 99 14.56 12.67 11.54
CA VAL A 99 16.00 12.88 11.38
C VAL A 99 16.28 14.26 10.82
N LEU A 100 17.44 14.83 11.16
CA LEU A 100 17.98 16.02 10.49
C LEU A 100 19.08 15.53 9.54
N ALA A 101 18.74 15.44 8.26
CA ALA A 101 19.67 15.02 7.22
C ALA A 101 20.71 16.13 7.01
N PRO A 102 22.02 15.84 6.98
CA PRO A 102 23.06 16.83 6.68
C PRO A 102 23.04 17.25 5.21
N SER A 103 23.75 18.27 4.84
CA SER A 103 23.99 18.61 3.42
C SER A 103 24.78 17.51 2.73
N GLY A 104 24.36 17.13 1.53
CA GLY A 104 24.95 16.05 0.74
C GLY A 104 24.10 14.78 0.75
N ASN A 105 24.73 13.62 0.81
CA ASN A 105 24.02 12.36 0.76
C ASN A 105 23.61 11.87 2.15
N ILE A 106 22.40 11.34 2.24
CA ILE A 106 21.95 10.53 3.39
C ILE A 106 21.31 9.24 2.88
N ARG A 107 21.62 8.14 3.55
CA ARG A 107 21.10 6.80 3.25
C ARG A 107 20.32 6.29 4.45
N PHE A 108 19.15 5.73 4.19
CA PHE A 108 18.29 5.05 5.16
C PHE A 108 18.28 3.58 4.83
N GLN A 109 18.58 2.74 5.82
CA GLN A 109 18.67 1.29 5.64
C GLN A 109 18.00 0.55 6.79
N ASN A 110 17.44 -0.60 6.46
CA ASN A 110 17.02 -1.60 7.44
C ASN A 110 16.99 -2.98 6.79
N SER A 111 17.17 -4.01 7.61
CA SER A 111 16.87 -5.39 7.27
C SER A 111 16.36 -6.08 8.52
N THR A 112 15.15 -6.64 8.46
CA THR A 112 14.52 -7.34 9.57
C THR A 112 13.83 -8.62 9.10
N LEU A 113 13.48 -9.48 10.04
CA LEU A 113 12.79 -10.74 9.78
C LEU A 113 11.46 -10.75 10.54
N ILE A 114 10.38 -11.03 9.84
CA ILE A 114 9.04 -11.13 10.43
C ILE A 114 8.42 -12.51 10.18
N GLU A 115 7.67 -13.00 11.17
CA GLU A 115 6.84 -14.19 11.00
C GLU A 115 5.46 -13.78 10.45
N ASP A 116 5.00 -14.53 9.46
CA ASP A 116 3.68 -14.38 8.86
C ASP A 116 2.94 -15.73 8.91
N PRO A 117 1.62 -15.75 9.15
CA PRO A 117 0.87 -17.01 9.21
C PRO A 117 0.85 -17.78 7.90
N GLY A 118 1.33 -17.22 6.79
CA GLY A 118 1.34 -17.85 5.47
C GLY A 118 -0.07 -18.07 4.90
N THR A 119 -1.06 -17.32 5.39
CA THR A 119 -2.46 -17.42 4.95
C THR A 119 -2.84 -16.22 4.11
N PRO A 120 -3.72 -16.39 3.11
CA PRO A 120 -4.29 -15.26 2.38
C PRO A 120 -5.07 -14.31 3.29
N ASP A 121 -5.18 -13.05 2.87
CA ASP A 121 -6.02 -12.04 3.53
C ASP A 121 -7.38 -12.65 3.96
N ILE A 122 -7.82 -12.33 5.19
CA ILE A 122 -9.04 -12.90 5.77
C ILE A 122 -10.26 -12.24 5.14
N GLU A 123 -11.28 -13.02 4.80
CA GLU A 123 -12.57 -12.54 4.30
C GLU A 123 -13.62 -12.52 5.42
N GLY A 124 -14.48 -11.50 5.36
CA GLY A 124 -15.65 -11.35 6.23
C GLY A 124 -16.92 -11.24 5.41
N LEU A 125 -17.26 -12.28 4.63
CA LEU A 125 -18.36 -12.25 3.66
C LEU A 125 -19.70 -11.79 4.25
N GLU A 126 -19.92 -12.06 5.55
CA GLU A 126 -21.13 -11.68 6.29
C GLU A 126 -20.94 -10.39 7.10
N ALA A 127 -19.78 -9.71 6.99
CA ALA A 127 -19.53 -8.48 7.76
C ALA A 127 -20.47 -7.35 7.31
N PRO A 128 -21.33 -6.80 8.20
CA PRO A 128 -22.33 -5.82 7.85
C PRO A 128 -21.75 -4.39 7.84
N GLU A 129 -22.40 -3.51 7.08
CA GLU A 129 -22.23 -2.07 7.26
C GLU A 129 -22.76 -1.67 8.64
N VAL A 130 -22.01 -0.79 9.31
CA VAL A 130 -22.42 -0.21 10.59
C VAL A 130 -23.02 1.17 10.33
N PRO A 131 -24.23 1.46 10.84
CA PRO A 131 -24.81 2.80 10.76
C PRO A 131 -23.89 3.85 11.38
N VAL A 132 -23.84 5.05 10.81
CA VAL A 132 -22.89 6.10 11.21
C VAL A 132 -23.04 6.48 12.68
N ASP A 133 -24.27 6.51 13.20
CA ASP A 133 -24.60 6.79 14.60
C ASP A 133 -24.17 5.68 15.59
N GLN A 134 -23.75 4.52 15.08
CA GLN A 134 -23.29 3.37 15.88
C GLN A 134 -21.78 3.13 15.72
N LEU A 135 -21.10 3.90 14.88
CA LEU A 135 -19.66 3.77 14.67
C LEU A 135 -18.86 4.24 15.89
N PRO A 136 -17.77 3.56 16.26
CA PRO A 136 -16.81 4.07 17.23
C PRO A 136 -16.27 5.44 16.81
N THR A 137 -16.05 6.35 17.76
CA THR A 137 -15.62 7.73 17.47
C THR A 137 -14.28 7.81 16.76
N GLU A 138 -13.36 6.89 17.06
CA GLU A 138 -12.05 6.78 16.43
C GLU A 138 -12.12 6.37 14.95
N VAL A 139 -13.25 5.85 14.50
CA VAL A 139 -13.46 5.45 13.10
C VAL A 139 -14.03 6.59 12.25
N LEU A 140 -14.72 7.56 12.87
CA LEU A 140 -15.40 8.67 12.19
C LEU A 140 -14.48 9.51 11.26
N PRO A 141 -13.20 9.77 11.59
CA PRO A 141 -12.28 10.49 10.68
C PRO A 141 -12.15 9.84 9.30
N TYR A 142 -12.39 8.53 9.20
CA TYR A 142 -12.27 7.75 7.97
C TYR A 142 -13.54 7.73 7.11
N LEU A 143 -14.52 8.57 7.44
CA LEU A 143 -15.66 8.92 6.58
C LEU A 143 -15.45 10.26 5.84
N MET A 144 -14.49 11.07 6.31
CA MET A 144 -14.34 12.46 5.88
C MET A 144 -13.44 12.57 4.64
N ASN A 145 -13.56 13.71 3.95
CA ASN A 145 -12.65 14.11 2.88
C ASN A 145 -11.20 14.14 3.39
N SER A 146 -10.27 13.85 2.50
CA SER A 146 -8.84 14.02 2.74
C SER A 146 -8.14 14.51 1.47
N ARG A 147 -6.82 14.74 1.50
CA ARG A 147 -6.09 15.38 0.40
C ARG A 147 -6.33 14.73 -0.96
N TYR A 148 -6.38 13.40 -1.01
CA TYR A 148 -6.54 12.64 -2.24
C TYR A 148 -7.92 12.00 -2.40
N CYS A 149 -8.78 12.05 -1.38
CA CYS A 149 -10.09 11.42 -1.36
C CYS A 149 -11.18 12.49 -1.26
N GLU A 150 -11.65 12.97 -2.42
CA GLU A 150 -12.67 14.02 -2.56
C GLU A 150 -14.07 13.38 -2.54
N VAL A 151 -14.53 13.02 -1.35
CA VAL A 151 -15.79 12.29 -1.13
C VAL A 151 -16.99 13.06 -1.68
N ASP A 152 -17.03 14.37 -1.46
CA ASP A 152 -18.09 15.27 -1.89
C ASP A 152 -18.24 15.32 -3.42
N LEU A 153 -17.13 15.24 -4.16
CA LEU A 153 -17.14 15.31 -5.62
C LEU A 153 -17.60 13.99 -6.30
N LEU A 154 -17.49 12.87 -5.59
CA LEU A 154 -17.84 11.55 -6.13
C LEU A 154 -19.04 10.89 -5.45
N SER A 155 -19.75 11.59 -4.53
CA SER A 155 -20.86 11.02 -3.76
C SER A 155 -22.00 10.54 -4.65
N ASN A 156 -22.47 11.35 -5.59
CA ASN A 156 -23.54 10.96 -6.49
C ASN A 156 -23.11 9.77 -7.37
N THR A 157 -21.89 9.82 -7.90
CA THR A 157 -21.32 8.73 -8.70
C THR A 157 -21.24 7.41 -7.92
N ALA A 158 -20.81 7.46 -6.66
CA ALA A 158 -20.74 6.27 -5.82
C ALA A 158 -22.14 5.66 -5.57
N VAL A 159 -23.15 6.50 -5.32
CA VAL A 159 -24.53 6.05 -5.14
C VAL A 159 -25.05 5.43 -6.45
N GLU A 160 -24.88 6.09 -7.58
CA GLU A 160 -25.32 5.56 -8.88
C GLU A 160 -24.70 4.20 -9.21
N LEU A 161 -23.42 4.03 -8.92
CA LEU A 161 -22.69 2.80 -9.26
C LEU A 161 -22.95 1.65 -8.28
N PHE A 162 -23.09 1.93 -6.98
CA PHE A 162 -22.94 0.87 -5.95
C PHE A 162 -24.11 0.78 -4.95
N TRP A 163 -25.10 1.69 -4.98
CA TRP A 163 -26.23 1.63 -4.04
C TRP A 163 -27.00 0.32 -4.12
N GLY A 164 -27.15 -0.23 -5.31
CA GLY A 164 -27.82 -1.51 -5.55
C GLY A 164 -27.01 -2.76 -5.23
N ALA A 165 -25.70 -2.63 -4.89
CA ALA A 165 -24.88 -3.75 -4.51
C ALA A 165 -25.27 -4.29 -3.12
N PRO A 166 -25.05 -5.59 -2.82
CA PRO A 166 -25.30 -6.16 -1.49
C PRO A 166 -24.53 -5.38 -0.42
N ARG A 167 -25.21 -5.01 0.67
CA ARG A 167 -24.61 -4.20 1.74
C ARG A 167 -23.47 -4.96 2.43
N GLY A 168 -22.62 -4.21 3.14
CA GLY A 168 -21.46 -4.77 3.83
C GLY A 168 -20.34 -5.18 2.89
N TRP A 169 -19.75 -6.35 3.12
CA TRP A 169 -18.65 -6.88 2.31
C TRP A 169 -18.94 -6.83 0.81
N GLY A 170 -20.12 -7.23 0.39
CA GLY A 170 -20.50 -7.30 -1.02
C GLY A 170 -20.41 -5.96 -1.74
N ARG A 171 -20.80 -4.86 -1.07
CA ARG A 171 -20.71 -3.50 -1.63
C ARG A 171 -19.27 -3.04 -1.78
N VAL A 172 -18.42 -3.28 -0.79
CA VAL A 172 -16.98 -2.96 -0.88
C VAL A 172 -16.31 -3.80 -1.96
N GLN A 173 -16.66 -5.08 -2.08
CA GLN A 173 -16.15 -5.92 -3.15
C GLN A 173 -16.60 -5.44 -4.54
N ALA A 174 -17.83 -4.93 -4.68
CA ALA A 174 -18.30 -4.32 -5.92
C ALA A 174 -17.49 -3.06 -6.27
N VAL A 175 -17.14 -2.23 -5.28
CA VAL A 175 -16.23 -1.08 -5.46
C VAL A 175 -14.86 -1.56 -5.94
N CYS A 176 -14.23 -2.52 -5.27
CA CYS A 176 -12.94 -3.07 -5.68
C CYS A 176 -12.96 -3.61 -7.11
N SER A 177 -13.97 -4.41 -7.45
CA SER A 177 -14.10 -5.03 -8.77
C SER A 177 -14.28 -3.98 -9.86
N TRP A 178 -15.06 -2.94 -9.57
CA TRP A 178 -15.25 -1.84 -10.51
C TRP A 178 -13.95 -1.05 -10.73
N VAL A 179 -13.25 -0.63 -9.66
CA VAL A 179 -11.98 0.10 -9.75
C VAL A 179 -10.95 -0.75 -10.50
N HIS A 180 -10.79 -2.02 -10.12
CA HIS A 180 -9.89 -2.95 -10.79
C HIS A 180 -10.14 -3.07 -12.30
N SER A 181 -11.42 -3.12 -12.70
CA SER A 181 -11.79 -3.29 -14.11
C SER A 181 -11.75 -2.01 -14.93
N LYS A 182 -11.76 -0.84 -14.30
CA LYS A 182 -11.91 0.46 -14.96
C LYS A 182 -10.66 1.33 -14.93
N VAL A 183 -9.67 0.99 -14.12
CA VAL A 183 -8.42 1.76 -14.02
C VAL A 183 -7.27 0.91 -14.55
N THR A 184 -6.46 1.50 -15.42
CA THR A 184 -5.25 0.87 -15.98
C THR A 184 -4.06 1.21 -15.09
N PHE A 185 -3.34 0.17 -14.63
CA PHE A 185 -2.13 0.33 -13.85
C PHE A 185 -0.90 0.56 -14.75
N GLY A 186 -0.04 1.51 -14.35
CA GLY A 186 1.28 1.72 -14.97
C GLY A 186 2.09 2.73 -14.18
N TYR A 187 3.39 2.47 -13.99
CA TYR A 187 4.27 3.40 -13.28
C TYR A 187 4.46 4.72 -14.05
N GLU A 188 4.33 4.70 -15.36
CA GLU A 188 4.33 5.87 -16.25
C GLU A 188 3.21 6.86 -15.93
N PHE A 189 2.14 6.39 -15.30
CA PHE A 189 1.01 7.20 -14.87
C PHE A 189 1.18 7.80 -13.48
N SER A 190 2.32 7.59 -12.82
CA SER A 190 2.53 8.12 -11.48
C SER A 190 2.48 9.66 -11.48
N SER A 191 1.68 10.22 -10.56
CA SER A 191 1.52 11.66 -10.41
C SER A 191 1.30 12.02 -8.94
N PRO A 192 2.14 12.89 -8.35
CA PRO A 192 2.03 13.24 -6.92
C PRO A 192 0.80 14.10 -6.60
N ILE A 193 0.10 14.59 -7.61
CA ILE A 193 -1.07 15.46 -7.43
C ILE A 193 -2.40 14.80 -7.82
N ARG A 194 -2.37 13.57 -8.40
CA ARG A 194 -3.59 12.89 -8.84
C ARG A 194 -4.43 12.50 -7.63
N THR A 195 -5.69 12.96 -7.65
CA THR A 195 -6.70 12.68 -6.63
C THR A 195 -7.66 11.59 -7.11
N ALA A 196 -8.58 11.14 -6.26
CA ALA A 196 -9.59 10.16 -6.62
C ALA A 196 -10.46 10.60 -7.81
N LEU A 197 -10.83 11.88 -7.87
CA LEU A 197 -11.54 12.43 -9.02
C LEU A 197 -10.71 12.35 -10.31
N GLY A 198 -9.40 12.64 -10.22
CA GLY A 198 -8.49 12.49 -11.36
C GLY A 198 -8.41 11.05 -11.84
N VAL A 199 -8.27 10.07 -10.92
CA VAL A 199 -8.29 8.64 -11.27
C VAL A 199 -9.62 8.22 -11.89
N TYR A 200 -10.75 8.68 -11.34
CA TYR A 200 -12.07 8.41 -11.89
C TYR A 200 -12.22 8.94 -13.32
N THR A 201 -11.66 10.09 -13.61
CA THR A 201 -11.77 10.75 -14.93
C THR A 201 -10.81 10.15 -15.95
N GLU A 202 -9.53 9.99 -15.57
CA GLU A 202 -8.45 9.59 -16.47
C GLU A 202 -8.34 8.07 -16.65
N ARG A 203 -8.83 7.27 -15.69
CA ARG A 203 -8.81 5.80 -15.71
C ARG A 203 -7.42 5.18 -15.71
N VAL A 204 -6.43 5.88 -15.21
CA VAL A 204 -5.05 5.42 -15.09
C VAL A 204 -4.46 5.77 -13.74
N GLY A 205 -3.47 5.01 -13.27
CA GLY A 205 -2.76 5.31 -12.03
C GLY A 205 -1.83 4.22 -11.54
N VAL A 206 -1.22 4.46 -10.37
CA VAL A 206 -0.41 3.49 -9.63
C VAL A 206 -1.19 2.90 -8.46
N CYS A 207 -0.59 1.97 -7.70
CA CYS A 207 -1.26 1.27 -6.58
C CYS A 207 -2.02 2.23 -5.65
N ARG A 208 -1.39 3.33 -5.24
CA ARG A 208 -1.98 4.38 -4.42
C ARG A 208 -3.28 4.94 -5.00
N ASP A 209 -3.30 5.19 -6.29
CA ASP A 209 -4.41 5.86 -6.99
C ASP A 209 -5.67 4.97 -7.01
N PHE A 210 -5.49 3.65 -7.19
CA PHE A 210 -6.58 2.66 -7.08
C PHE A 210 -7.23 2.69 -5.69
N GLN A 211 -6.39 2.74 -4.63
CA GLN A 211 -6.90 2.73 -3.27
C GLN A 211 -7.63 4.05 -2.94
N HIS A 212 -7.10 5.21 -3.37
CA HIS A 212 -7.77 6.49 -3.15
C HIS A 212 -9.16 6.52 -3.76
N LEU A 213 -9.32 6.01 -4.98
CA LEU A 213 -10.63 5.95 -5.63
C LEU A 213 -11.58 5.00 -4.90
N ALA A 214 -11.11 3.82 -4.48
CA ALA A 214 -11.91 2.85 -3.74
C ALA A 214 -12.32 3.40 -2.35
N ILE A 215 -11.39 4.02 -1.63
CA ILE A 215 -11.64 4.68 -0.34
C ILE A 215 -12.70 5.78 -0.50
N THR A 216 -12.57 6.61 -1.54
CA THR A 216 -13.51 7.70 -1.81
C THR A 216 -14.93 7.17 -2.03
N PHE A 217 -15.08 6.11 -2.83
CA PHE A 217 -16.38 5.49 -3.04
C PHE A 217 -16.96 4.85 -1.77
N CYS A 218 -16.13 4.16 -0.97
CA CYS A 218 -16.59 3.59 0.30
C CYS A 218 -17.09 4.69 1.24
N ARG A 219 -16.33 5.77 1.43
CA ARG A 219 -16.71 6.89 2.29
C ARG A 219 -17.97 7.59 1.80
N ALA A 220 -18.12 7.78 0.49
CA ALA A 220 -19.32 8.34 -0.12
C ALA A 220 -20.58 7.50 0.12
N LEU A 221 -20.41 6.20 0.40
CA LEU A 221 -21.46 5.27 0.78
C LEU A 221 -21.62 5.12 2.31
N ASN A 222 -21.01 6.01 3.10
CA ASN A 222 -20.98 5.99 4.56
C ASN A 222 -20.27 4.76 5.15
N ILE A 223 -19.33 4.18 4.43
CA ILE A 223 -18.53 3.06 4.88
C ILE A 223 -17.13 3.59 5.23
N PRO A 224 -16.68 3.55 6.50
CA PRO A 224 -15.38 4.05 6.88
C PRO A 224 -14.27 3.26 6.18
N ALA A 225 -13.35 3.97 5.54
CA ALA A 225 -12.24 3.38 4.82
C ALA A 225 -10.96 4.17 5.07
N ARG A 226 -9.84 3.45 5.33
CA ARG A 226 -8.53 4.03 5.57
C ARG A 226 -7.49 3.49 4.61
N TYR A 227 -6.55 4.32 4.25
CA TYR A 227 -5.40 3.96 3.45
C TYR A 227 -4.41 3.16 4.30
N ALA A 228 -3.76 2.20 3.68
CA ALA A 228 -2.71 1.40 4.28
C ALA A 228 -1.56 1.24 3.30
N THR A 229 -0.33 1.24 3.83
CA THR A 229 0.88 0.98 3.05
C THR A 229 1.81 0.06 3.81
N GLY A 230 2.67 -0.65 3.07
CA GLY A 230 3.65 -1.54 3.65
C GLY A 230 4.26 -2.49 2.62
N TYR A 231 4.83 -3.57 3.11
CA TYR A 231 5.44 -4.58 2.26
C TYR A 231 4.39 -5.57 1.74
N LEU A 232 4.52 -5.93 0.47
CA LEU A 232 3.72 -6.96 -0.17
C LEU A 232 4.55 -7.66 -1.24
N GLY A 233 5.29 -8.70 -0.83
CA GLY A 233 6.10 -9.53 -1.72
C GLY A 233 5.28 -10.39 -2.68
N ASP A 234 5.92 -10.92 -3.71
CA ASP A 234 5.29 -11.82 -4.69
C ASP A 234 5.16 -13.26 -4.15
N ILE A 235 4.61 -13.38 -2.93
CA ILE A 235 4.43 -14.65 -2.23
C ILE A 235 3.15 -15.32 -2.70
N GLY A 236 3.27 -16.52 -3.24
CA GLY A 236 2.13 -17.31 -3.72
C GLY A 236 1.47 -16.81 -5.01
N VAL A 237 2.09 -15.86 -5.69
CA VAL A 237 1.68 -15.31 -6.99
C VAL A 237 2.81 -15.37 -7.99
N ILE A 238 2.53 -15.04 -9.25
CA ILE A 238 3.58 -14.92 -10.28
C ILE A 238 4.42 -13.69 -9.96
N VAL A 239 5.75 -13.87 -9.96
CA VAL A 239 6.70 -12.78 -9.70
C VAL A 239 6.55 -11.70 -10.77
N ALA A 240 6.37 -10.45 -10.33
CA ALA A 240 6.28 -9.33 -11.23
C ALA A 240 7.69 -8.97 -11.77
N PRO A 241 7.81 -8.59 -13.05
CA PRO A 241 9.11 -8.20 -13.63
C PRO A 241 9.63 -6.85 -13.13
N SER A 242 8.78 -6.06 -12.47
CA SER A 242 9.14 -4.75 -11.91
C SER A 242 9.90 -4.89 -10.59
N PRO A 243 10.81 -3.95 -10.27
CA PRO A 243 11.45 -3.91 -8.95
C PRO A 243 10.42 -3.88 -7.83
N MET A 244 10.75 -4.49 -6.68
CA MET A 244 9.94 -4.44 -5.48
C MET A 244 9.82 -3.00 -4.97
N ASP A 245 8.63 -2.63 -4.50
CA ASP A 245 8.30 -1.33 -3.93
C ASP A 245 7.38 -1.52 -2.72
N PHE A 246 7.24 -0.47 -1.90
CA PHE A 246 6.13 -0.45 -0.94
C PHE A 246 4.80 -0.47 -1.70
N SER A 247 3.90 -1.28 -1.20
CA SER A 247 2.57 -1.45 -1.80
C SER A 247 1.53 -0.66 -1.02
N ALA A 248 0.44 -0.32 -1.72
CA ALA A 248 -0.73 0.29 -1.11
C ALA A 248 -1.92 -0.65 -1.20
N TRP A 249 -2.72 -0.66 -0.13
CA TRP A 249 -4.05 -1.26 -0.06
C TRP A 249 -4.96 -0.36 0.78
N PHE A 250 -6.15 -0.80 1.09
CA PHE A 250 -7.00 -0.07 2.02
C PHE A 250 -7.72 -1.01 2.96
N GLU A 251 -8.18 -0.46 4.05
CA GLU A 251 -8.96 -1.20 5.03
C GLU A 251 -10.31 -0.53 5.23
N VAL A 252 -11.33 -1.35 5.44
CA VAL A 252 -12.72 -0.93 5.60
C VAL A 252 -13.25 -1.42 6.93
N TYR A 253 -13.94 -0.55 7.67
CA TYR A 253 -14.58 -0.92 8.93
C TYR A 253 -15.97 -1.49 8.67
N LEU A 254 -16.12 -2.79 8.92
CA LEU A 254 -17.39 -3.50 8.81
C LEU A 254 -17.60 -4.36 10.06
N GLY A 255 -18.82 -4.38 10.57
CA GLY A 255 -19.12 -5.04 11.84
C GLY A 255 -18.40 -4.37 13.01
N ASP A 256 -17.38 -5.00 13.53
CA ASP A 256 -16.64 -4.54 14.72
C ASP A 256 -15.13 -4.37 14.48
N ARG A 257 -14.66 -4.45 13.20
CA ARG A 257 -13.22 -4.45 12.89
C ARG A 257 -12.89 -3.92 11.50
N TRP A 258 -11.60 -3.64 11.30
CA TRP A 258 -11.02 -3.34 10.01
C TRP A 258 -10.77 -4.61 9.18
N TRP A 259 -11.10 -4.56 7.90
CA TRP A 259 -10.91 -5.62 6.93
C TRP A 259 -10.07 -5.12 5.76
N THR A 260 -9.11 -5.94 5.33
CA THR A 260 -8.20 -5.61 4.22
C THR A 260 -8.88 -5.81 2.87
N PHE A 261 -8.77 -4.80 2.00
CA PHE A 261 -9.17 -4.82 0.61
C PHE A 261 -8.07 -4.24 -0.29
N ASP A 262 -8.04 -4.64 -1.55
CA ASP A 262 -7.04 -4.19 -2.50
C ASP A 262 -7.66 -4.02 -3.89
N ALA A 263 -7.96 -2.78 -4.27
CA ALA A 263 -8.60 -2.48 -5.54
C ALA A 263 -7.66 -2.64 -6.75
N ARG A 264 -6.33 -2.66 -6.55
CA ARG A 264 -5.37 -2.90 -7.64
C ARG A 264 -5.29 -4.37 -8.01
N HIS A 265 -5.06 -5.24 -7.04
CA HIS A 265 -4.90 -6.67 -7.30
C HIS A 265 -6.23 -7.40 -7.34
N ASN A 266 -7.19 -6.97 -6.54
CA ASN A 266 -8.53 -7.55 -6.38
C ASN A 266 -8.51 -9.07 -6.12
N ILE A 267 -7.47 -9.53 -5.44
CA ILE A 267 -7.27 -10.91 -4.99
C ILE A 267 -6.71 -10.89 -3.58
N ARG A 268 -6.94 -11.97 -2.85
CA ARG A 268 -6.37 -12.19 -1.52
C ARG A 268 -4.88 -12.49 -1.66
N ARG A 269 -4.04 -11.79 -0.91
CA ARG A 269 -2.60 -11.94 -0.93
C ARG A 269 -2.10 -12.56 0.37
N ILE A 270 -0.89 -13.12 0.32
CA ILE A 270 -0.15 -13.65 1.47
C ILE A 270 1.01 -12.70 1.74
N GLY A 271 1.37 -12.53 3.01
CA GLY A 271 2.58 -11.79 3.40
C GLY A 271 2.44 -10.27 3.34
N ARG A 272 1.24 -9.71 3.59
CA ARG A 272 1.10 -8.28 3.83
C ARG A 272 1.71 -7.92 5.17
N VAL A 273 2.67 -7.02 5.16
CA VAL A 273 3.23 -6.46 6.38
C VAL A 273 2.96 -4.97 6.43
N LEU A 274 2.08 -4.57 7.33
CA LEU A 274 1.67 -3.18 7.52
C LEU A 274 2.83 -2.34 8.03
N VAL A 275 3.01 -1.15 7.45
CA VAL A 275 3.93 -0.09 7.87
C VAL A 275 3.13 1.08 8.43
N ALA A 276 2.15 1.60 7.69
CA ALA A 276 1.36 2.73 8.14
C ALA A 276 -0.10 2.67 7.67
N THR A 277 -0.99 3.28 8.48
CA THR A 277 -2.38 3.58 8.12
C THR A 277 -2.67 5.07 8.30
N GLY A 278 -3.63 5.59 7.52
CA GLY A 278 -4.06 6.98 7.61
C GLY A 278 -5.28 7.25 6.74
N ARG A 279 -5.66 8.51 6.59
CA ARG A 279 -6.83 8.87 5.78
C ARG A 279 -6.58 8.70 4.28
N ASP A 280 -5.36 9.02 3.86
CA ASP A 280 -4.86 8.80 2.50
C ASP A 280 -3.32 8.75 2.51
N ALA A 281 -2.67 8.72 1.34
CA ALA A 281 -1.22 8.63 1.24
C ALA A 281 -0.46 9.81 1.85
N THR A 282 -1.11 10.96 2.11
CA THR A 282 -0.46 12.09 2.81
C THR A 282 -0.09 11.72 4.24
N ASP A 283 -0.98 11.01 4.92
CA ASP A 283 -0.77 10.56 6.30
C ASP A 283 0.19 9.35 6.38
N CYS A 284 0.42 8.67 5.26
CA CYS A 284 1.20 7.43 5.16
C CYS A 284 2.44 7.55 4.25
N ALA A 285 2.93 8.78 4.03
CA ALA A 285 4.10 8.97 3.19
C ALA A 285 5.34 8.31 3.80
N ILE A 286 5.98 7.42 3.04
CA ILE A 286 7.17 6.67 3.46
C ILE A 286 8.28 7.63 3.91
N THR A 287 8.42 8.76 3.22
CA THR A 287 9.32 9.85 3.61
C THR A 287 8.68 11.20 3.32
N THR A 288 8.84 12.15 4.24
CA THR A 288 8.43 13.56 4.06
C THR A 288 9.61 14.46 4.39
N SER A 289 10.09 15.21 3.40
CA SER A 289 11.20 16.14 3.55
C SER A 289 10.71 17.60 3.69
N PHE A 290 11.28 18.33 4.64
CA PHE A 290 10.98 19.75 4.88
C PHE A 290 12.09 20.63 4.32
N GLY A 291 12.46 20.40 3.06
CA GLY A 291 13.50 21.10 2.33
C GLY A 291 13.79 20.39 1.00
N ARG A 292 14.88 20.81 0.34
CA ARG A 292 15.29 20.18 -0.92
C ARG A 292 16.01 18.87 -0.65
N ALA A 293 15.32 17.76 -0.92
CA ALA A 293 15.86 16.42 -0.90
C ALA A 293 15.48 15.72 -2.21
N ARG A 294 16.47 15.23 -2.94
CA ARG A 294 16.28 14.49 -4.20
C ARG A 294 16.53 13.02 -3.94
N LEU A 295 15.54 12.19 -4.20
CA LEU A 295 15.69 10.73 -4.15
C LEU A 295 16.70 10.29 -5.22
N THR A 296 17.73 9.55 -4.82
CA THR A 296 18.82 9.09 -5.71
C THR A 296 18.85 7.57 -5.84
N SER A 297 18.37 6.83 -4.83
CA SER A 297 18.24 5.39 -4.87
C SER A 297 17.03 4.95 -4.04
N PHE A 298 16.34 3.91 -4.50
CA PHE A 298 15.20 3.33 -3.81
C PHE A 298 15.16 1.84 -4.06
N TYR A 299 15.34 1.06 -3.02
CA TYR A 299 15.32 -0.39 -3.07
C TYR A 299 14.57 -0.95 -1.87
N VAL A 300 13.68 -1.91 -2.12
CA VAL A 300 12.84 -2.55 -1.11
C VAL A 300 12.95 -4.07 -1.26
N VAL A 301 12.89 -4.78 -0.15
CA VAL A 301 12.92 -6.25 -0.09
C VAL A 301 11.71 -6.73 0.69
N SER A 302 11.02 -7.73 0.14
CA SER A 302 9.95 -8.47 0.82
C SER A 302 9.90 -9.89 0.27
N ASP A 303 10.78 -10.77 0.79
CA ASP A 303 11.00 -12.11 0.27
C ASP A 303 10.72 -13.20 1.31
N GLU A 304 10.04 -14.27 0.89
CA GLU A 304 9.91 -15.48 1.71
C GLU A 304 11.30 -16.09 1.96
N VAL A 305 11.63 -16.33 3.23
CA VAL A 305 12.86 -17.03 3.59
C VAL A 305 12.60 -18.53 3.58
N PRO A 306 13.30 -19.32 2.74
CA PRO A 306 13.16 -20.76 2.75
C PRO A 306 13.44 -21.32 4.14
N GLN A 307 12.53 -22.12 4.68
CA GLN A 307 12.81 -22.88 5.89
C GLN A 307 13.69 -24.07 5.51
N PRO A 308 14.70 -24.41 6.34
CA PRO A 308 15.62 -25.50 6.07
C PRO A 308 14.97 -26.88 6.04
#